data_42926f2b89e1f34b8c69dbd55abec5f2
#
_entry.id   42926f2b89e1f34b8c69dbd55abec5f2
#
_cell.length_a   1.000
_cell.length_b   1.000
_cell.length_c   1.000
_cell.angle_alpha   90.00
_cell.angle_beta   90.00
_cell.angle_gamma   90.00
#
_symmetry.space_group_name_H-M   'P 1'
#
loop_
_entity.id
_entity.type
_entity.pdbx_description
1 polymer ?
#
loop_
_entity_poly.entity_id
_entity_poly.type
_entity_poly.pdbx_seq_one_letter_code
_entity_poly.pdbx_strand_id
1 'polypeptide(L)'
;MIEILLVDDHAIVREGLRRIIDDTTGITISAEASTGQDALNLIWKEKYDLVILDISMPGKNGLQTLKEIKKHDAKLPVLMLSMHAEKQYAMRAIKAGASGYLTKESASEQLVSAIRKIFDGRKYISQGVAELLVTDIYHNEDKELHEYLSDREFEILKLIVRGDSAKIIAENLSISDKTVSTYRSRILKKMNMKNTADIIHYAIENNISD
;
A
#
# COMPACT_ATOMS: atom_id res chain seq x y z
N MET A 1 12.01 24.11 -2.45
CA MET A 1 11.73 23.05 -3.47
C MET A 1 11.38 21.81 -2.68
N ILE A 2 10.33 21.11 -3.05
CA ILE A 2 9.89 19.88 -2.33
C ILE A 2 10.68 18.72 -2.90
N GLU A 3 11.49 18.06 -2.08
CA GLU A 3 12.36 16.94 -2.48
C GLU A 3 11.66 15.61 -2.21
N ILE A 4 11.43 14.83 -3.25
CA ILE A 4 10.64 13.60 -3.22
C ILE A 4 11.51 12.38 -3.48
N LEU A 5 11.33 11.33 -2.66
CA LEU A 5 11.73 9.97 -2.98
C LEU A 5 10.56 9.24 -3.65
N LEU A 6 10.75 8.78 -4.89
CA LEU A 6 9.75 8.00 -5.63
C LEU A 6 10.08 6.51 -5.57
N VAL A 7 9.14 5.69 -5.11
CA VAL A 7 9.31 4.25 -4.89
C VAL A 7 8.21 3.46 -5.59
N ASP A 8 8.56 2.76 -6.65
CA ASP A 8 7.68 1.90 -7.45
C ASP A 8 8.54 0.87 -8.20
N ASP A 9 8.14 -0.37 -8.29
CA ASP A 9 8.90 -1.40 -9.02
C ASP A 9 8.70 -1.34 -10.55
N HIS A 10 7.67 -0.63 -11.03
CA HIS A 10 7.35 -0.47 -12.43
C HIS A 10 8.06 0.78 -13.04
N ALA A 11 9.09 0.56 -13.85
CA ALA A 11 9.86 1.65 -14.47
C ALA A 11 8.98 2.62 -15.29
N ILE A 12 7.97 2.12 -16.01
CA ILE A 12 7.05 2.94 -16.82
C ILE A 12 6.23 3.88 -15.93
N VAL A 13 5.80 3.40 -14.76
CA VAL A 13 5.04 4.22 -13.80
C VAL A 13 5.95 5.33 -13.25
N ARG A 14 7.18 4.99 -12.83
CA ARG A 14 8.13 6.00 -12.35
C ARG A 14 8.41 7.08 -13.38
N GLU A 15 8.65 6.69 -14.64
CA GLU A 15 8.87 7.64 -15.73
C GLU A 15 7.65 8.54 -15.98
N GLY A 16 6.43 7.97 -15.93
CA GLY A 16 5.19 8.74 -16.05
C GLY A 16 5.01 9.77 -14.93
N LEU A 17 5.24 9.35 -13.68
CA LEU A 17 5.14 10.22 -12.51
C LEU A 17 6.23 11.31 -12.51
N ARG A 18 7.45 10.96 -12.96
CA ARG A 18 8.56 11.92 -13.14
C ARG A 18 8.15 13.03 -14.09
N ARG A 19 7.62 12.72 -15.28
CA ARG A 19 7.16 13.72 -16.24
C ARG A 19 6.14 14.69 -15.64
N ILE A 20 5.16 14.18 -14.90
CA ILE A 20 4.15 15.02 -14.23
C ILE A 20 4.81 15.99 -13.24
N ILE A 21 5.82 15.52 -12.52
CA ILE A 21 6.52 16.33 -11.51
C ILE A 21 7.49 17.32 -12.17
N ASP A 22 8.22 16.92 -13.19
CA ASP A 22 9.17 17.78 -13.91
C ASP A 22 8.49 18.98 -14.59
N ASP A 23 7.25 18.80 -15.04
CA ASP A 23 6.40 19.90 -15.58
C ASP A 23 5.87 20.83 -14.47
N THR A 24 6.18 20.56 -13.20
CA THR A 24 5.64 21.29 -12.05
C THR A 24 6.72 22.09 -11.31
N THR A 25 6.54 23.41 -11.19
CA THR A 25 7.49 24.25 -10.45
C THR A 25 7.43 23.99 -8.95
N GLY A 26 8.61 23.95 -8.32
CA GLY A 26 8.75 23.87 -6.88
C GLY A 26 8.72 22.46 -6.29
N ILE A 27 8.67 21.41 -7.13
CA ILE A 27 8.70 20.01 -6.74
C ILE A 27 9.78 19.29 -7.58
N THR A 28 10.52 18.35 -7.00
CA THR A 28 11.53 17.55 -7.71
C THR A 28 11.59 16.13 -7.15
N ILE A 29 11.85 15.15 -8.01
CA ILE A 29 12.24 13.79 -7.61
C ILE A 29 13.74 13.78 -7.41
N SER A 30 14.18 13.76 -6.13
CA SER A 30 15.60 13.75 -5.75
C SER A 30 16.21 12.36 -5.84
N ALA A 31 15.41 11.31 -5.63
CA ALA A 31 15.83 9.93 -5.75
C ALA A 31 14.70 8.98 -6.15
N GLU A 32 15.08 7.82 -6.69
CA GLU A 32 14.16 6.73 -7.00
C GLU A 32 14.62 5.42 -6.37
N ALA A 33 13.66 4.57 -6.04
CA ALA A 33 13.90 3.20 -5.63
C ALA A 33 12.90 2.25 -6.33
N SER A 34 13.33 1.04 -6.61
CA SER A 34 12.48 -0.02 -7.18
C SER A 34 12.03 -1.06 -6.17
N THR A 35 12.52 -0.99 -4.93
CA THR A 35 12.16 -1.90 -3.84
C THR A 35 11.98 -1.15 -2.53
N GLY A 36 11.19 -1.72 -1.62
CA GLY A 36 11.02 -1.17 -0.28
C GLY A 36 12.34 -1.13 0.52
N GLN A 37 13.25 -2.09 0.28
CA GLN A 37 14.54 -2.11 0.97
C GLN A 37 15.47 -0.99 0.48
N ASP A 38 15.50 -0.71 -0.83
CA ASP A 38 16.30 0.39 -1.38
C ASP A 38 15.76 1.74 -0.90
N ALA A 39 14.44 1.88 -0.84
CA ALA A 39 13.81 3.08 -0.28
C ALA A 39 14.25 3.35 1.16
N LEU A 40 14.25 2.32 2.02
CA LEU A 40 14.73 2.44 3.40
C LEU A 40 16.21 2.82 3.46
N ASN A 41 17.05 2.21 2.62
CA ASN A 41 18.48 2.52 2.55
C ASN A 41 18.74 3.98 2.17
N LEU A 42 17.92 4.55 1.27
CA LEU A 42 17.99 5.96 0.89
C LEU A 42 17.53 6.88 2.02
N ILE A 43 16.39 6.59 2.65
CA ILE A 43 15.83 7.38 3.76
C ILE A 43 16.79 7.44 4.96
N TRP A 44 17.58 6.38 5.19
CA TRP A 44 18.56 6.37 6.29
C TRP A 44 19.80 7.21 6.01
N LYS A 45 20.08 7.53 4.74
CA LYS A 45 21.25 8.29 4.32
C LYS A 45 20.95 9.76 4.03
N GLU A 46 19.76 10.03 3.51
CA GLU A 46 19.38 11.34 2.99
C GLU A 46 18.00 11.75 3.53
N LYS A 47 17.72 13.03 3.50
CA LYS A 47 16.42 13.58 3.93
C LYS A 47 15.56 13.87 2.71
N TYR A 48 14.28 13.58 2.84
CA TYR A 48 13.24 13.87 1.84
C TYR A 48 12.08 14.59 2.53
N ASP A 49 11.41 15.47 1.79
CA ASP A 49 10.23 16.17 2.28
C ASP A 49 8.98 15.29 2.18
N LEU A 50 8.98 14.33 1.24
CA LEU A 50 7.88 13.41 1.00
C LEU A 50 8.37 12.14 0.32
N VAL A 51 7.76 11.01 0.66
CA VAL A 51 7.94 9.74 -0.03
C VAL A 51 6.66 9.40 -0.79
N ILE A 52 6.77 9.10 -2.08
CA ILE A 52 5.71 8.47 -2.87
C ILE A 52 6.02 6.98 -2.90
N LEU A 53 5.11 6.15 -2.42
CA LEU A 53 5.38 4.73 -2.16
C LEU A 53 4.29 3.85 -2.74
N ASP A 54 4.66 3.01 -3.70
CA ASP A 54 3.75 1.96 -4.20
C ASP A 54 3.48 0.90 -3.14
N ILE A 55 2.25 0.37 -3.14
CA ILE A 55 1.85 -0.72 -2.24
C ILE A 55 2.39 -2.06 -2.73
N SER A 56 2.24 -2.33 -4.02
CA SER A 56 2.46 -3.66 -4.61
C SER A 56 3.88 -3.79 -5.16
N MET A 57 4.83 -4.10 -4.30
CA MET A 57 6.22 -4.31 -4.68
C MET A 57 6.71 -5.69 -4.27
N PRO A 58 7.61 -6.33 -5.05
CA PRO A 58 8.18 -7.62 -4.71
C PRO A 58 9.00 -7.56 -3.41
N GLY A 59 9.01 -8.67 -2.68
CA GLY A 59 9.72 -8.79 -1.41
C GLY A 59 9.02 -8.04 -0.27
N LYS A 60 9.55 -6.90 0.14
CA LYS A 60 8.95 -6.04 1.16
C LYS A 60 7.92 -5.10 0.50
N ASN A 61 6.63 -5.32 0.75
CA ASN A 61 5.58 -4.48 0.19
C ASN A 61 5.53 -3.07 0.79
N GLY A 62 4.77 -2.17 0.14
CA GLY A 62 4.69 -0.76 0.54
C GLY A 62 4.14 -0.55 1.95
N LEU A 63 3.18 -1.34 2.42
CA LEU A 63 2.65 -1.21 3.78
C LEU A 63 3.70 -1.58 4.85
N GLN A 64 4.50 -2.63 4.60
CA GLN A 64 5.61 -3.00 5.47
C GLN A 64 6.69 -1.90 5.47
N THR A 65 7.02 -1.40 4.28
CA THR A 65 7.99 -0.30 4.11
C THR A 65 7.52 0.97 4.83
N LEU A 66 6.25 1.35 4.69
CA LEU A 66 5.63 2.47 5.41
C LEU A 66 5.81 2.33 6.92
N LYS A 67 5.51 1.15 7.49
CA LYS A 67 5.66 0.91 8.93
C LYS A 67 7.10 1.08 9.40
N GLU A 68 8.08 0.65 8.61
CA GLU A 68 9.50 0.85 8.94
C GLU A 68 9.92 2.32 8.81
N ILE A 69 9.47 3.03 7.76
CA ILE A 69 9.67 4.47 7.64
C ILE A 69 9.13 5.19 8.88
N LYS A 70 7.90 4.88 9.30
CA LYS A 70 7.27 5.55 10.44
C LYS A 70 7.89 5.20 11.80
N LYS A 71 8.56 4.06 11.92
CA LYS A 71 9.39 3.72 13.09
C LYS A 71 10.68 4.53 13.13
N HIS A 72 11.27 4.80 11.97
CA HIS A 72 12.51 5.56 11.85
C HIS A 72 12.27 7.07 11.97
N ASP A 73 11.32 7.57 11.18
CA ASP A 73 10.87 8.95 11.21
C ASP A 73 9.33 9.02 11.11
N ALA A 74 8.68 9.21 12.25
CA ALA A 74 7.23 9.32 12.32
C ALA A 74 6.67 10.56 11.59
N LYS A 75 7.52 11.59 11.39
CA LYS A 75 7.12 12.87 10.77
C LYS A 75 7.27 12.86 9.26
N LEU A 76 8.14 12.02 8.68
CA LEU A 76 8.35 11.95 7.24
C LEU A 76 7.02 11.64 6.52
N PRO A 77 6.49 12.55 5.69
CA PRO A 77 5.23 12.33 4.99
C PRO A 77 5.37 11.20 3.97
N VAL A 78 4.35 10.33 3.91
CA VAL A 78 4.30 9.24 2.92
C VAL A 78 2.95 9.28 2.21
N LEU A 79 2.98 9.43 0.88
CA LEU A 79 1.85 9.28 -0.02
C LEU A 79 1.88 7.88 -0.61
N MET A 80 0.87 7.07 -0.29
CA MET A 80 0.75 5.73 -0.86
C MET A 80 0.14 5.79 -2.25
N LEU A 81 0.71 5.01 -3.18
CA LEU A 81 0.12 4.74 -4.49
C LEU A 81 -0.36 3.30 -4.57
N SER A 82 -1.44 3.04 -5.31
CA SER A 82 -1.97 1.71 -5.52
C SER A 82 -2.63 1.57 -6.89
N MET A 83 -2.50 0.41 -7.52
CA MET A 83 -3.33 0.05 -8.68
C MET A 83 -4.81 -0.13 -8.29
N HIS A 84 -5.09 -0.35 -7.02
CA HIS A 84 -6.42 -0.70 -6.53
C HIS A 84 -7.08 0.49 -5.82
N ALA A 85 -8.32 0.76 -6.21
CA ALA A 85 -9.19 1.74 -5.54
C ALA A 85 -9.72 1.23 -4.19
N GLU A 86 -9.19 0.11 -3.69
CA GLU A 86 -9.76 -0.58 -2.52
C GLU A 86 -9.64 0.24 -1.25
N LYS A 87 -10.81 0.52 -0.71
CA LYS A 87 -11.00 1.20 0.57
C LYS A 87 -10.19 0.56 1.69
N GLN A 88 -10.05 -0.77 1.67
CA GLN A 88 -9.33 -1.54 2.70
C GLN A 88 -7.82 -1.30 2.71
N TYR A 89 -7.16 -1.19 1.53
CA TYR A 89 -5.75 -0.82 1.47
C TYR A 89 -5.53 0.62 1.93
N ALA A 90 -6.41 1.52 1.54
CA ALA A 90 -6.36 2.90 2.01
C ALA A 90 -6.50 2.99 3.53
N MET A 91 -7.44 2.23 4.12
CA MET A 91 -7.62 2.15 5.57
C MET A 91 -6.36 1.64 6.28
N ARG A 92 -5.77 0.53 5.80
CA ARG A 92 -4.53 -0.03 6.36
C ARG A 92 -3.37 0.97 6.27
N ALA A 93 -3.24 1.67 5.13
CA ALA A 93 -2.21 2.67 4.92
C ALA A 93 -2.36 3.86 5.89
N ILE A 94 -3.56 4.40 6.02
CA ILE A 94 -3.81 5.54 6.91
C ILE A 94 -3.64 5.14 8.39
N LYS A 95 -4.12 3.96 8.80
CA LYS A 95 -3.88 3.40 10.15
C LYS A 95 -2.38 3.18 10.42
N ALA A 96 -1.59 2.82 9.40
CA ALA A 96 -0.14 2.68 9.51
C ALA A 96 0.62 4.02 9.48
N GLY A 97 -0.07 5.16 9.37
CA GLY A 97 0.50 6.49 9.45
C GLY A 97 0.77 7.17 8.11
N ALA A 98 0.24 6.67 6.99
CA ALA A 98 0.32 7.37 5.71
C ALA A 98 -0.26 8.79 5.80
N SER A 99 0.33 9.71 5.04
CA SER A 99 -0.15 11.09 4.92
C SER A 99 -1.20 11.25 3.84
N GLY A 100 -1.26 10.29 2.91
CA GLY A 100 -2.27 10.25 1.87
C GLY A 100 -2.30 8.91 1.14
N TYR A 101 -3.33 8.76 0.31
CA TYR A 101 -3.55 7.60 -0.54
C TYR A 101 -4.11 8.06 -1.88
N LEU A 102 -3.53 7.58 -2.97
CA LEU A 102 -3.97 7.78 -4.34
C LEU A 102 -3.97 6.46 -5.10
N THR A 103 -4.91 6.32 -6.03
CA THR A 103 -4.79 5.27 -7.05
C THR A 103 -3.83 5.72 -8.16
N LYS A 104 -3.11 4.80 -8.78
CA LYS A 104 -2.22 5.11 -9.92
C LYS A 104 -3.01 5.71 -11.10
N GLU A 105 -4.28 5.33 -11.25
CA GLU A 105 -5.18 5.89 -12.26
C GLU A 105 -5.46 7.39 -12.01
N SER A 106 -5.74 7.78 -10.76
CA SER A 106 -6.01 9.17 -10.41
C SER A 106 -4.74 10.02 -10.26
N ALA A 107 -3.57 9.40 -10.23
CA ALA A 107 -2.31 10.11 -10.02
C ALA A 107 -2.02 11.14 -11.11
N SER A 108 -2.38 10.87 -12.39
CA SER A 108 -2.18 11.81 -13.51
C SER A 108 -2.80 13.18 -13.27
N GLU A 109 -3.93 13.25 -12.57
CA GLU A 109 -4.68 14.48 -12.32
C GLU A 109 -4.46 15.05 -10.92
N GLN A 110 -4.21 14.17 -9.94
CA GLN A 110 -4.28 14.54 -8.53
C GLN A 110 -2.94 14.57 -7.81
N LEU A 111 -1.87 14.03 -8.40
CA LEU A 111 -0.56 13.87 -7.74
C LEU A 111 -0.01 15.18 -7.18
N VAL A 112 0.05 16.22 -8.02
CA VAL A 112 0.61 17.53 -7.63
C VAL A 112 -0.19 18.17 -6.49
N SER A 113 -1.53 18.07 -6.58
CA SER A 113 -2.43 18.59 -5.52
C SER A 113 -2.21 17.82 -4.21
N ALA A 114 -2.07 16.49 -4.28
CA ALA A 114 -1.82 15.64 -3.12
C ALA A 114 -0.48 15.97 -2.46
N ILE A 115 0.60 16.10 -3.25
CA ILE A 115 1.93 16.45 -2.75
C ILE A 115 1.89 17.79 -2.00
N ARG A 116 1.34 18.84 -2.61
CA ARG A 116 1.26 20.16 -1.98
C ARG A 116 0.44 20.15 -0.70
N LYS A 117 -0.73 19.49 -0.72
CA LYS A 117 -1.59 19.37 0.46
C LYS A 117 -0.89 18.63 1.61
N ILE A 118 -0.13 17.58 1.30
CA ILE A 118 0.62 16.82 2.29
C ILE A 118 1.82 17.62 2.83
N PHE A 119 2.52 18.31 1.96
CA PHE A 119 3.64 19.18 2.35
C PHE A 119 3.19 20.30 3.30
N ASP A 120 1.98 20.85 3.12
CA ASP A 120 1.33 21.78 4.04
C ASP A 120 0.87 21.13 5.37
N GLY A 121 1.23 19.88 5.64
CA GLY A 121 0.88 19.17 6.88
C GLY A 121 -0.54 18.59 6.91
N ARG A 122 -1.28 18.63 5.82
CA ARG A 122 -2.66 18.09 5.74
C ARG A 122 -2.67 16.68 5.22
N LYS A 123 -3.71 15.92 5.53
CA LYS A 123 -3.93 14.58 4.95
C LYS A 123 -4.58 14.68 3.57
N TYR A 124 -4.21 13.74 2.69
CA TYR A 124 -4.84 13.58 1.38
C TYR A 124 -5.53 12.21 1.30
N ILE A 125 -6.83 12.20 1.53
CA ILE A 125 -7.67 10.98 1.49
C ILE A 125 -8.97 11.30 0.72
N SER A 126 -9.51 10.30 0.03
CA SER A 126 -10.82 10.42 -0.61
C SER A 126 -11.93 10.47 0.44
N GLN A 127 -13.08 11.05 0.06
CA GLN A 127 -14.25 11.09 0.93
C GLN A 127 -14.67 9.70 1.41
N GLY A 128 -14.69 8.69 0.51
CA GLY A 128 -15.08 7.34 0.87
C GLY A 128 -14.13 6.67 1.88
N VAL A 129 -12.82 6.98 1.84
CA VAL A 129 -11.87 6.51 2.86
C VAL A 129 -12.09 7.24 4.19
N ALA A 130 -12.42 8.54 4.16
CA ALA A 130 -12.72 9.29 5.38
C ALA A 130 -13.99 8.76 6.08
N GLU A 131 -15.04 8.46 5.33
CA GLU A 131 -16.28 7.85 5.86
C GLU A 131 -16.01 6.50 6.53
N LEU A 132 -15.17 5.64 5.93
CA LEU A 132 -14.79 4.37 6.53
C LEU A 132 -13.99 4.55 7.82
N LEU A 133 -13.06 5.52 7.87
CA LEU A 133 -12.31 5.81 9.09
C LEU A 133 -13.24 6.24 10.23
N VAL A 134 -14.26 7.03 9.92
CA VAL A 134 -15.28 7.42 10.89
C VAL A 134 -16.08 6.21 11.36
N THR A 135 -16.55 5.37 10.44
CA THR A 135 -17.29 4.15 10.76
C THR A 135 -16.47 3.19 11.63
N ASP A 136 -15.20 3.00 11.31
CA ASP A 136 -14.27 2.14 12.08
C ASP A 136 -14.06 2.62 13.53
N ILE A 137 -14.11 3.94 13.78
CA ILE A 137 -14.03 4.50 15.13
C ILE A 137 -15.28 4.11 15.97
N TYR A 138 -16.46 4.07 15.34
CA TYR A 138 -17.71 3.79 16.02
C TYR A 138 -18.02 2.28 16.17
N HIS A 139 -17.48 1.42 15.29
CA HIS A 139 -17.73 -0.03 15.27
C HIS A 139 -16.55 -0.88 15.75
N ASN A 140 -15.82 -0.43 16.74
CA ASN A 140 -14.60 -1.10 17.24
C ASN A 140 -14.84 -2.50 17.87
N GLU A 141 -16.10 -2.97 17.99
CA GLU A 141 -16.45 -4.25 18.63
C GLU A 141 -16.61 -5.42 17.64
N ASP A 142 -16.92 -5.16 16.35
CA ASP A 142 -17.13 -6.20 15.34
C ASP A 142 -16.12 -6.07 14.18
N LYS A 143 -14.83 -6.36 14.45
CA LYS A 143 -13.84 -6.43 13.38
C LYS A 143 -14.14 -7.58 12.44
N GLU A 144 -14.18 -7.28 11.15
CA GLU A 144 -14.30 -8.30 10.12
C GLU A 144 -13.10 -9.25 10.12
N LEU A 145 -13.32 -10.54 9.80
CA LEU A 145 -12.29 -11.58 9.90
C LEU A 145 -11.00 -11.23 9.14
N HIS A 146 -11.10 -10.56 8.01
CA HIS A 146 -9.92 -10.16 7.22
C HIS A 146 -9.11 -9.02 7.86
N GLU A 147 -9.65 -8.29 8.83
CA GLU A 147 -8.91 -7.26 9.56
C GLU A 147 -7.87 -7.84 10.53
N TYR A 148 -8.04 -9.10 10.95
CA TYR A 148 -7.05 -9.82 11.76
C TYR A 148 -5.82 -10.29 10.97
N LEU A 149 -5.89 -10.20 9.64
CA LEU A 149 -4.77 -10.57 8.78
C LEU A 149 -3.69 -9.49 8.80
N SER A 150 -2.44 -9.93 8.86
CA SER A 150 -1.31 -9.03 8.57
C SER A 150 -1.38 -8.56 7.11
N ASP A 151 -0.67 -7.46 6.78
CA ASP A 151 -0.68 -6.92 5.42
C ASP A 151 -0.25 -7.96 4.37
N ARG A 152 0.72 -8.82 4.72
CA ARG A 152 1.18 -9.90 3.83
C ARG A 152 0.17 -11.03 3.69
N GLU A 153 -0.53 -11.38 4.77
CA GLU A 153 -1.60 -12.37 4.72
C GLU A 153 -2.78 -11.85 3.90
N PHE A 154 -3.12 -10.57 4.05
CA PHE A 154 -4.18 -9.94 3.27
C PHE A 154 -3.84 -9.86 1.77
N GLU A 155 -2.62 -9.50 1.42
CA GLU A 155 -2.11 -9.51 0.06
C GLU A 155 -2.21 -10.91 -0.58
N ILE A 156 -1.78 -11.94 0.15
CA ILE A 156 -1.88 -13.34 -0.32
C ILE A 156 -3.33 -13.80 -0.42
N LEU A 157 -4.21 -13.41 0.52
CA LEU A 157 -5.64 -13.68 0.44
C LEU A 157 -6.21 -13.16 -0.89
N LYS A 158 -5.91 -11.94 -1.28
CA LYS A 158 -6.38 -11.36 -2.55
C LYS A 158 -5.91 -12.16 -3.77
N LEU A 159 -4.64 -12.52 -3.82
CA LEU A 159 -4.12 -13.34 -4.92
C LEU A 159 -4.79 -14.72 -4.98
N ILE A 160 -5.12 -15.32 -3.83
CA ILE A 160 -5.91 -16.56 -3.76
C ILE A 160 -7.32 -16.33 -4.30
N VAL A 161 -7.97 -15.25 -3.93
CA VAL A 161 -9.34 -14.90 -4.38
C VAL A 161 -9.39 -14.66 -5.88
N ARG A 162 -8.35 -14.04 -6.45
CA ARG A 162 -8.17 -13.86 -7.90
C ARG A 162 -8.01 -15.20 -8.65
N GLY A 163 -7.73 -16.29 -7.94
CA GLY A 163 -7.55 -17.62 -8.53
C GLY A 163 -6.10 -17.96 -8.87
N ASP A 164 -5.14 -17.18 -8.40
CA ASP A 164 -3.73 -17.45 -8.67
C ASP A 164 -3.28 -18.74 -7.97
N SER A 165 -2.52 -19.57 -8.70
CA SER A 165 -1.89 -20.76 -8.11
C SER A 165 -0.79 -20.36 -7.13
N ALA A 166 -0.47 -21.29 -6.19
CA ALA A 166 0.61 -21.04 -5.22
C ALA A 166 1.94 -20.68 -5.90
N LYS A 167 2.21 -21.25 -7.06
CA LYS A 167 3.41 -20.97 -7.86
C LYS A 167 3.40 -19.53 -8.40
N ILE A 168 2.28 -19.10 -8.98
CA ILE A 168 2.11 -17.71 -9.49
C ILE A 168 2.24 -16.70 -8.34
N ILE A 169 1.61 -16.99 -7.20
CA ILE A 169 1.73 -16.13 -6.00
C ILE A 169 3.18 -16.05 -5.53
N ALA A 170 3.90 -17.18 -5.50
CA ALA A 170 5.29 -17.23 -5.09
C ALA A 170 6.20 -16.40 -6.02
N GLU A 171 6.02 -16.52 -7.33
CA GLU A 171 6.72 -15.74 -8.34
C GLU A 171 6.43 -14.23 -8.19
N ASN A 172 5.15 -13.84 -8.14
CA ASN A 172 4.74 -12.43 -8.01
C ASN A 172 5.29 -11.78 -6.73
N LEU A 173 5.35 -12.52 -5.64
CA LEU A 173 5.77 -12.00 -4.34
C LEU A 173 7.25 -12.25 -4.02
N SER A 174 8.00 -12.88 -4.94
CA SER A 174 9.42 -13.27 -4.77
C SER A 174 9.66 -14.07 -3.48
N ILE A 175 8.81 -15.07 -3.23
CA ILE A 175 8.89 -16.01 -2.09
C ILE A 175 8.78 -17.46 -2.58
N SER A 176 9.01 -18.44 -1.69
CA SER A 176 8.84 -19.85 -2.05
C SER A 176 7.38 -20.31 -1.97
N ASP A 177 7.00 -21.33 -2.76
CA ASP A 177 5.70 -22.00 -2.70
C ASP A 177 5.39 -22.51 -1.28
N LYS A 178 6.40 -22.97 -0.56
CA LYS A 178 6.29 -23.39 0.84
C LYS A 178 5.89 -22.21 1.74
N THR A 179 6.43 -21.04 1.47
CA THR A 179 6.07 -19.80 2.19
C THR A 179 4.62 -19.40 1.91
N VAL A 180 4.17 -19.49 0.65
CA VAL A 180 2.75 -19.26 0.27
C VAL A 180 1.84 -20.22 1.01
N SER A 181 2.18 -21.53 1.03
CA SER A 181 1.40 -22.54 1.75
C SER A 181 1.32 -22.26 3.25
N THR A 182 2.41 -21.76 3.84
CA THR A 182 2.43 -21.33 5.25
C THR A 182 1.48 -20.17 5.51
N TYR A 183 1.52 -19.15 4.66
CA TYR A 183 0.60 -18.01 4.77
C TYR A 183 -0.86 -18.42 4.58
N ARG A 184 -1.15 -19.27 3.59
CA ARG A 184 -2.50 -19.80 3.39
C ARG A 184 -3.01 -20.53 4.64
N SER A 185 -2.20 -21.35 5.28
CA SER A 185 -2.57 -22.04 6.51
C SER A 185 -2.83 -21.07 7.67
N ARG A 186 -2.04 -19.98 7.77
CA ARG A 186 -2.26 -18.92 8.77
C ARG A 186 -3.55 -18.15 8.52
N ILE A 187 -3.85 -17.83 7.25
CA ILE A 187 -5.10 -17.16 6.85
C ILE A 187 -6.30 -18.01 7.27
N LEU A 188 -6.33 -19.29 6.86
CA LEU A 188 -7.40 -20.23 7.24
C LEU A 188 -7.60 -20.26 8.76
N LYS A 189 -6.51 -20.39 9.52
CA LYS A 189 -6.56 -20.42 10.98
C LYS A 189 -7.09 -19.12 11.58
N LYS A 190 -6.61 -17.96 11.13
CA LYS A 190 -7.02 -16.65 11.66
C LYS A 190 -8.46 -16.31 11.34
N MET A 191 -8.94 -16.72 10.15
CA MET A 191 -10.31 -16.50 9.71
C MET A 191 -11.27 -17.63 10.14
N ASN A 192 -10.75 -18.64 10.85
CA ASN A 192 -11.53 -19.84 11.28
C ASN A 192 -12.20 -20.56 10.10
N MET A 193 -11.49 -20.70 8.98
CA MET A 193 -11.97 -21.31 7.74
C MET A 193 -11.29 -22.67 7.50
N LYS A 194 -12.00 -23.59 6.82
CA LYS A 194 -11.55 -24.97 6.61
C LYS A 194 -10.74 -25.16 5.32
N ASN A 195 -11.07 -24.41 4.29
CA ASN A 195 -10.49 -24.58 2.95
C ASN A 195 -10.50 -23.26 2.14
N THR A 196 -9.89 -23.29 0.96
CA THR A 196 -9.78 -22.12 0.08
C THR A 196 -11.14 -21.65 -0.46
N ALA A 197 -12.10 -22.54 -0.64
CA ALA A 197 -13.44 -22.14 -1.11
C ALA A 197 -14.15 -21.26 -0.07
N ASP A 198 -13.94 -21.53 1.22
CA ASP A 198 -14.49 -20.69 2.30
C ASP A 198 -13.89 -19.26 2.24
N ILE A 199 -12.58 -19.16 1.94
CA ILE A 199 -11.90 -17.86 1.76
C ILE A 199 -12.53 -17.10 0.59
N ILE A 200 -12.72 -17.76 -0.56
CA ILE A 200 -13.27 -17.13 -1.77
C ILE A 200 -14.70 -16.66 -1.54
N HIS A 201 -15.54 -17.51 -0.92
CA HIS A 201 -16.93 -17.18 -0.60
C HIS A 201 -16.99 -15.94 0.31
N TYR A 202 -16.24 -15.96 1.40
CA TYR A 202 -16.13 -14.81 2.30
C TYR A 202 -15.67 -13.53 1.59
N ALA A 203 -14.67 -13.64 0.72
CA ALA A 203 -14.14 -12.49 0.01
C ALA A 203 -15.17 -11.85 -0.92
N ILE A 204 -15.99 -12.67 -1.60
CA ILE A 204 -17.09 -12.19 -2.45
C ILE A 204 -18.15 -11.47 -1.62
N GLU A 205 -18.57 -12.05 -0.50
CA GLU A 205 -19.58 -11.46 0.39
C GLU A 205 -19.13 -10.12 0.99
N ASN A 206 -17.81 -9.96 1.21
CA ASN A 206 -17.23 -8.76 1.82
C ASN A 206 -16.58 -7.81 0.81
N ASN A 207 -16.84 -7.99 -0.49
CA ASN A 207 -16.31 -7.17 -1.58
C ASN A 207 -14.77 -7.02 -1.51
N ILE A 208 -14.05 -8.12 -1.21
CA ILE A 208 -12.59 -8.20 -1.19
C ILE A 208 -12.04 -8.67 -2.56
N SER A 209 -12.87 -8.85 -3.55
CA SER A 209 -12.48 -9.16 -4.93
C SER A 209 -12.16 -7.88 -5.69
N ASP A 210 -11.14 -7.92 -6.51
CA ASP A 210 -10.77 -6.82 -7.44
C ASP A 210 -11.90 -6.37 -8.34
#